data_40f75cadbba4dc9fdb52b8fa33a92dce
#
_entry.id   40f75cadbba4dc9fdb52b8fa33a92dce
#
_cell.length_a   1.000
_cell.length_b   1.000
_cell.length_c   1.000
_cell.angle_alpha   90.00
_cell.angle_beta   90.00
_cell.angle_gamma   90.00
#
_symmetry.space_group_name_H-M   'P 1'
#
loop_
_entity.id
_entity.type
_entity.pdbx_description
1 polymer ?
#
loop_
_entity_poly.entity_id
_entity_poly.type
_entity_poly.pdbx_seq_one_letter_code
_entity_poly.pdbx_strand_id
1 'polypeptide(L)'
;MKITTLFCSLICSLLVFAQKPALDFKAYDTWKRLEKEQISGNGKIITYELTVLQGNPILHIFFSANAKQDSILRGNNALIASDESFVAWKMSPDYDSLRKQELNKVDKKKWDKDSLYIWHLAQDSTYKFAKLKQVQQAENAPVLAFLQEVSPKKVEKVAPKKIEKWLFWKKPAPEPPINPFKTDGNRLVVYTSGQNTFPYLDSITSFSLSPDGSKIAVVKQRKVKLDSMQVRIYNTKDLQLLKEFEAQPIASDLTWSPNSQMVTFLYSPDTAAVKNFHLTLFDFNLLKQQDFGDSSDFDKSANGLFQAIANGRKPQFSTDNRYLYFGVRECQVFQKDTLLEREKVNLDIWHYQDVRLQPQQLLQKDQVLKRGKLYVFDVVNERLTQLEDDSLNAEVNLKQTSTFLLARNANPYLIEAQWEAPSKA
;
A
#
# COMPACT_ATOMS: atom_id res chain seq x y z
N MET A 1 74.18 13.88 19.79
CA MET A 1 73.79 13.44 18.45
C MET A 1 73.17 12.04 18.40
N LYS A 2 73.64 11.03 19.12
CA LYS A 2 73.04 9.66 19.03
C LYS A 2 71.66 9.49 19.70
N ILE A 3 71.33 10.26 20.72
CA ILE A 3 70.02 10.17 21.46
C ILE A 3 68.90 10.87 20.68
N THR A 4 69.17 11.99 20.00
CA THR A 4 68.24 12.69 19.17
C THR A 4 67.80 11.89 17.91
N THR A 5 68.76 11.17 17.29
CA THR A 5 68.42 10.28 16.17
C THR A 5 67.57 9.08 16.58
N LEU A 6 67.79 8.52 17.77
CA LEU A 6 66.96 7.43 18.30
C LEU A 6 65.57 7.87 18.62
N PHE A 7 65.39 9.09 19.13
CA PHE A 7 64.08 9.65 19.45
C PHE A 7 63.26 10.02 18.19
N CYS A 8 63.92 10.54 17.16
CA CYS A 8 63.30 10.76 15.83
C CYS A 8 62.89 9.46 15.15
N SER A 9 63.68 8.40 15.24
CA SER A 9 63.38 7.08 14.70
C SER A 9 62.19 6.43 15.41
N LEU A 10 62.08 6.61 16.75
CA LEU A 10 60.93 6.09 17.51
C LEU A 10 59.62 6.83 17.19
N ILE A 11 59.68 8.15 16.94
CA ILE A 11 58.52 8.95 16.54
C ILE A 11 58.08 8.59 15.12
N CYS A 12 58.99 8.37 14.17
CA CYS A 12 58.65 7.92 12.83
C CYS A 12 58.01 6.53 12.81
N SER A 13 58.39 5.60 13.70
CA SER A 13 57.76 4.29 13.78
C SER A 13 56.33 4.32 14.37
N LEU A 14 56.01 5.32 15.19
CA LEU A 14 54.67 5.52 15.71
C LEU A 14 53.69 6.10 14.66
N LEU A 15 54.20 6.79 13.63
CA LEU A 15 53.39 7.36 12.56
C LEU A 15 52.94 6.32 11.50
N VAL A 16 53.55 5.15 11.47
CA VAL A 16 53.25 4.08 10.50
C VAL A 16 51.94 3.35 10.84
N PHE A 17 51.48 3.41 12.09
CA PHE A 17 50.19 2.80 12.50
C PHE A 17 48.95 3.63 12.18
N ALA A 18 49.10 4.83 11.59
CA ALA A 18 47.99 5.71 11.24
C ALA A 18 47.41 5.45 9.84
N GLN A 19 47.80 4.38 9.15
CA GLN A 19 47.19 4.04 7.88
C GLN A 19 45.77 3.50 8.14
N LYS A 20 44.77 4.23 7.64
CA LYS A 20 43.41 3.72 7.62
C LYS A 20 43.38 2.38 6.89
N PRO A 21 42.69 1.36 7.41
CA PRO A 21 42.61 0.07 6.73
C PRO A 21 42.02 0.29 5.31
N ALA A 22 42.55 -0.43 4.35
CA ALA A 22 42.04 -0.39 2.99
C ALA A 22 40.59 -0.78 3.00
N LEU A 23 39.76 -0.06 2.22
CA LEU A 23 38.34 -0.37 2.05
C LEU A 23 38.26 -1.75 1.36
N ASP A 24 37.68 -2.71 2.05
CA ASP A 24 37.31 -4.02 1.51
C ASP A 24 35.78 -4.12 1.37
N PHE A 25 35.28 -5.22 0.79
CA PHE A 25 33.85 -5.44 0.63
C PHE A 25 33.07 -5.45 1.95
N LYS A 26 33.72 -5.80 3.07
CA LYS A 26 33.11 -5.79 4.39
C LYS A 26 32.85 -4.36 4.90
N ALA A 27 33.59 -3.38 4.40
CA ALA A 27 33.40 -1.99 4.76
C ALA A 27 32.01 -1.47 4.28
N TYR A 28 31.47 -2.00 3.16
CA TYR A 28 30.17 -1.59 2.66
C TYR A 28 29.01 -1.95 3.62
N ASP A 29 29.14 -3.04 4.36
CA ASP A 29 28.12 -3.46 5.32
C ASP A 29 28.07 -2.55 6.56
N THR A 30 29.12 -1.74 6.77
CA THR A 30 29.18 -0.77 7.88
C THR A 30 28.65 0.63 7.51
N TRP A 31 28.48 0.89 6.21
CA TRP A 31 27.99 2.20 5.76
C TRP A 31 26.51 2.36 6.08
N LYS A 32 26.20 3.45 6.76
CA LYS A 32 24.85 3.79 7.15
C LYS A 32 24.31 4.86 6.22
N ARG A 33 23.04 4.68 5.81
CA ARG A 33 22.26 5.70 5.13
C ARG A 33 21.27 6.28 6.12
N LEU A 34 21.07 7.59 6.03
CA LEU A 34 19.98 8.26 6.71
C LEU A 34 18.79 8.25 5.75
N GLU A 35 17.68 7.70 6.20
CA GLU A 35 16.45 7.54 5.40
C GLU A 35 15.23 7.89 6.24
N LYS A 36 14.13 8.24 5.57
CA LYS A 36 12.80 8.48 6.14
C LYS A 36 12.82 9.48 7.30
N GLU A 37 13.56 10.55 7.10
CA GLU A 37 13.54 11.67 8.02
C GLU A 37 12.16 12.33 8.07
N GLN A 38 11.66 12.58 9.26
CA GLN A 38 10.40 13.27 9.53
C GLN A 38 10.56 14.22 10.70
N ILE A 39 9.84 15.32 10.63
CA ILE A 39 9.72 16.30 11.72
C ILE A 39 8.25 16.52 12.02
N SER A 40 7.89 16.57 13.31
CA SER A 40 6.53 16.90 13.72
C SER A 40 6.17 18.34 13.36
N GLY A 41 4.86 18.63 13.25
CA GLY A 41 4.36 19.93 12.81
C GLY A 41 4.87 21.12 13.63
N ASN A 42 5.20 20.94 14.91
CA ASN A 42 5.76 21.97 15.78
C ASN A 42 7.28 21.84 16.00
N GLY A 43 7.95 20.89 15.33
CA GLY A 43 9.40 20.69 15.39
C GLY A 43 9.92 20.03 16.67
N LYS A 44 9.05 19.52 17.56
CA LYS A 44 9.48 18.93 18.84
C LYS A 44 10.01 17.51 18.73
N ILE A 45 9.53 16.75 17.73
CA ILE A 45 9.88 15.35 17.53
C ILE A 45 10.47 15.21 16.13
N ILE A 46 11.65 14.62 16.06
CA ILE A 46 12.33 14.29 14.81
C ILE A 46 12.56 12.78 14.81
N THR A 47 12.21 12.11 13.71
CA THR A 47 12.51 10.71 13.53
C THR A 47 13.31 10.50 12.24
N TYR A 48 14.26 9.59 12.27
CA TYR A 48 15.03 9.16 11.11
C TYR A 48 15.52 7.73 11.27
N GLU A 49 15.81 7.08 10.16
CA GLU A 49 16.31 5.72 10.13
C GLU A 49 17.77 5.72 9.70
N LEU A 50 18.59 4.93 10.39
CA LEU A 50 19.91 4.56 9.91
C LEU A 50 19.83 3.13 9.39
N THR A 51 19.97 2.99 8.07
CA THR A 51 19.93 1.69 7.39
C THR A 51 21.32 1.28 6.95
N VAL A 52 21.60 0.00 6.93
CA VAL A 52 22.81 -0.62 6.38
C VAL A 52 22.40 -1.52 5.20
N LEU A 53 23.35 -1.80 4.31
CA LEU A 53 23.05 -2.61 3.11
C LEU A 53 22.57 -4.02 3.49
N GLN A 54 23.23 -4.64 4.47
CA GLN A 54 22.89 -5.97 4.99
C GLN A 54 22.88 -5.91 6.52
N GLY A 55 21.67 -5.85 7.11
CA GLY A 55 21.54 -5.78 8.57
C GLY A 55 20.23 -5.16 9.05
N ASN A 56 20.18 -4.95 10.33
CA ASN A 56 19.01 -4.40 10.98
C ASN A 56 19.02 -2.86 10.91
N PRO A 57 17.91 -2.20 10.54
CA PRO A 57 17.78 -0.75 10.63
C PRO A 57 17.76 -0.30 12.10
N ILE A 58 18.12 0.96 12.33
CA ILE A 58 18.00 1.62 13.64
C ILE A 58 17.12 2.86 13.46
N LEU A 59 15.99 2.90 14.14
CA LEU A 59 15.16 4.09 14.22
C LEU A 59 15.65 4.97 15.36
N HIS A 60 15.85 6.23 15.08
CA HIS A 60 16.14 7.27 16.04
C HIS A 60 14.93 8.17 16.23
N ILE A 61 14.58 8.46 17.48
CA ILE A 61 13.56 9.42 17.88
C ILE A 61 14.24 10.48 18.72
N PHE A 62 14.26 11.72 18.24
CA PHE A 62 14.90 12.85 18.89
C PHE A 62 13.85 13.86 19.35
N PHE A 63 13.96 14.28 20.60
CA PHE A 63 13.12 15.30 21.23
C PHE A 63 13.89 16.61 21.34
N SER A 64 13.50 17.63 20.57
CA SER A 64 14.22 18.92 20.50
C SER A 64 14.19 19.68 21.83
N ALA A 65 13.13 19.53 22.64
CA ALA A 65 12.93 20.26 23.87
C ALA A 65 14.00 19.97 24.95
N ASN A 66 14.49 18.74 25.01
CA ASN A 66 15.45 18.28 26.04
C ASN A 66 16.70 17.62 25.45
N ALA A 67 16.85 17.68 24.13
CA ALA A 67 17.91 17.02 23.36
C ALA A 67 18.04 15.50 23.63
N LYS A 68 16.95 14.86 24.10
CA LYS A 68 16.91 13.42 24.35
C LYS A 68 16.76 12.69 23.02
N GLN A 69 17.54 11.62 22.87
CA GLN A 69 17.47 10.72 21.72
C GLN A 69 17.27 9.28 22.20
N ASP A 70 16.26 8.63 21.66
CA ASP A 70 16.04 7.21 21.82
C ASP A 70 16.38 6.47 20.52
N SER A 71 17.03 5.31 20.65
CA SER A 71 17.48 4.49 19.51
C SER A 71 16.87 3.10 19.60
N ILE A 72 16.16 2.70 18.56
CA ILE A 72 15.38 1.47 18.53
C ILE A 72 15.94 0.56 17.43
N LEU A 73 16.65 -0.48 17.86
CA LEU A 73 17.17 -1.49 16.92
C LEU A 73 16.01 -2.22 16.23
N ARG A 74 16.09 -2.39 14.91
CA ARG A 74 15.08 -2.97 14.02
C ARG A 74 13.81 -2.14 13.87
N GLY A 75 13.75 -0.95 14.49
CA GLY A 75 12.66 0.01 14.27
C GLY A 75 12.76 0.66 12.89
N ASN A 76 11.60 0.86 12.24
CA ASN A 76 11.49 1.56 10.96
C ASN A 76 10.07 2.08 10.73
N ASN A 77 9.88 2.89 9.67
CA ASN A 77 8.59 3.49 9.30
C ASN A 77 7.89 4.14 10.49
N ALA A 78 8.57 5.10 11.12
CA ALA A 78 7.97 5.88 12.20
C ALA A 78 6.82 6.73 11.68
N LEU A 79 5.80 6.89 12.52
CA LEU A 79 4.62 7.73 12.29
C LEU A 79 4.44 8.60 13.53
N ILE A 80 4.44 9.92 13.36
CA ILE A 80 4.26 10.89 14.44
C ILE A 80 2.81 11.36 14.40
N ALA A 81 2.09 11.28 15.51
CA ALA A 81 0.72 11.78 15.60
C ALA A 81 0.66 13.28 15.28
N SER A 82 -0.42 13.73 14.62
CA SER A 82 -0.61 15.13 14.25
C SER A 82 -0.61 16.10 15.44
N ASP A 83 -1.05 15.61 16.62
CA ASP A 83 -1.02 16.33 17.91
C ASP A 83 0.18 15.97 18.80
N GLU A 84 1.12 15.14 18.27
CA GLU A 84 2.29 14.65 18.99
C GLU A 84 1.99 13.83 20.27
N SER A 85 0.81 13.27 20.37
CA SER A 85 0.42 12.47 21.52
C SER A 85 1.07 11.08 21.54
N PHE A 86 1.44 10.54 20.38
CA PHE A 86 2.13 9.27 20.23
C PHE A 86 3.13 9.24 19.07
N VAL A 87 4.07 8.33 19.17
CA VAL A 87 4.92 7.91 18.05
C VAL A 87 4.69 6.41 17.85
N ALA A 88 4.37 6.02 16.63
CA ALA A 88 4.25 4.61 16.25
C ALA A 88 5.37 4.22 15.28
N TRP A 89 5.82 2.99 15.37
CA TRP A 89 6.82 2.46 14.43
C TRP A 89 6.63 0.97 14.19
N LYS A 90 7.17 0.55 13.09
CA LYS A 90 7.22 -0.83 12.69
C LYS A 90 8.51 -1.46 13.21
N MET A 91 8.42 -2.62 13.83
CA MET A 91 9.56 -3.42 14.26
C MET A 91 9.73 -4.59 13.30
N SER A 92 10.80 -4.59 12.53
CA SER A 92 11.11 -5.70 11.62
C SER A 92 11.64 -6.92 12.39
N PRO A 93 11.44 -8.13 11.87
CA PRO A 93 12.14 -9.31 12.34
C PRO A 93 13.67 -9.13 12.21
N ASP A 94 14.41 -9.93 12.96
CA ASP A 94 15.87 -9.90 12.89
C ASP A 94 16.37 -10.32 11.50
N TYR A 95 17.31 -9.56 10.96
CA TYR A 95 17.89 -9.78 9.63
C TYR A 95 18.48 -11.20 9.47
N ASP A 96 19.25 -11.65 10.47
CA ASP A 96 19.88 -12.98 10.42
C ASP A 96 18.84 -14.10 10.49
N SER A 97 17.74 -13.89 11.25
CA SER A 97 16.63 -14.83 11.29
C SER A 97 15.94 -14.96 9.94
N LEU A 98 15.64 -13.83 9.27
CA LEU A 98 15.05 -13.84 7.93
C LEU A 98 15.97 -14.50 6.91
N ARG A 99 17.27 -14.16 6.94
CA ARG A 99 18.28 -14.77 6.08
C ARG A 99 18.37 -16.29 6.26
N LYS A 100 18.30 -16.78 7.50
CA LYS A 100 18.28 -18.23 7.80
C LYS A 100 17.00 -18.89 7.25
N GLN A 101 15.84 -18.25 7.38
CA GLN A 101 14.57 -18.75 6.83
C GLN A 101 14.63 -18.84 5.30
N GLU A 102 15.23 -17.86 4.65
CA GLU A 102 15.43 -17.84 3.19
C GLU A 102 16.38 -18.95 2.73
N LEU A 103 17.54 -19.10 3.36
CA LEU A 103 18.50 -20.16 3.06
C LEU A 103 17.90 -21.56 3.24
N ASN A 104 17.07 -21.73 4.25
CA ASN A 104 16.36 -22.99 4.52
C ASN A 104 15.10 -23.17 3.66
N LYS A 105 14.85 -22.27 2.69
CA LYS A 105 13.67 -22.31 1.79
C LYS A 105 12.34 -22.47 2.54
N VAL A 106 12.23 -21.85 3.71
CA VAL A 106 10.98 -21.84 4.48
C VAL A 106 9.90 -21.12 3.67
N ASP A 107 8.66 -21.64 3.66
CA ASP A 107 7.54 -20.98 3.01
C ASP A 107 7.37 -19.54 3.55
N LYS A 108 7.33 -18.55 2.66
CA LYS A 108 7.19 -17.13 3.00
C LYS A 108 5.99 -16.82 3.91
N LYS A 109 4.94 -17.65 3.87
CA LYS A 109 3.80 -17.52 4.78
C LYS A 109 4.14 -17.79 6.25
N LYS A 110 5.19 -18.54 6.50
CA LYS A 110 5.67 -18.94 7.84
C LYS A 110 6.80 -18.05 8.35
N TRP A 111 7.28 -17.10 7.55
CA TRP A 111 8.34 -16.19 7.95
C TRP A 111 7.89 -15.32 9.13
N ASP A 112 8.85 -14.93 9.93
CA ASP A 112 8.63 -13.94 10.98
C ASP A 112 8.07 -12.66 10.38
N LYS A 113 7.08 -12.08 11.06
CA LYS A 113 6.35 -10.91 10.57
C LYS A 113 6.64 -9.70 11.42
N ASP A 114 6.48 -8.54 10.81
CA ASP A 114 6.60 -7.27 11.49
C ASP A 114 5.64 -7.13 12.67
N SER A 115 6.03 -6.29 13.62
CA SER A 115 5.16 -5.87 14.72
C SER A 115 5.00 -4.36 14.71
N LEU A 116 3.87 -3.85 15.15
CA LEU A 116 3.62 -2.43 15.38
C LEU A 116 3.86 -2.11 16.85
N TYR A 117 4.57 -1.03 17.11
CA TYR A 117 4.72 -0.44 18.43
C TYR A 117 4.11 0.96 18.40
N ILE A 118 3.39 1.31 19.46
CA ILE A 118 2.78 2.63 19.65
C ILE A 118 3.21 3.14 21.03
N TRP A 119 3.99 4.18 21.05
CA TRP A 119 4.45 4.83 22.27
C TRP A 119 3.61 6.07 22.56
N HIS A 120 2.81 6.00 23.61
CA HIS A 120 2.01 7.11 24.08
C HIS A 120 2.89 8.01 24.96
N LEU A 121 3.23 9.21 24.49
CA LEU A 121 4.26 10.05 25.07
C LEU A 121 3.87 10.59 26.45
N ALA A 122 2.62 11.01 26.64
CA ALA A 122 2.17 11.56 27.91
C ALA A 122 2.11 10.53 29.07
N GLN A 123 1.86 9.25 28.74
CA GLN A 123 1.76 8.17 29.73
C GLN A 123 3.05 7.35 29.83
N ASP A 124 4.03 7.61 28.97
CA ASP A 124 5.25 6.82 28.80
C ASP A 124 4.98 5.30 28.68
N SER A 125 3.90 4.97 27.97
CA SER A 125 3.43 3.59 27.81
C SER A 125 3.54 3.15 26.36
N THR A 126 3.99 1.90 26.16
CA THR A 126 4.18 1.33 24.80
C THR A 126 3.29 0.12 24.60
N TYR A 127 2.47 0.16 23.55
CA TYR A 127 1.65 -0.96 23.11
C TYR A 127 2.37 -1.71 21.98
N LYS A 128 2.22 -3.04 21.98
CA LYS A 128 2.82 -3.93 20.96
C LYS A 128 1.75 -4.78 20.30
N PHE A 129 1.72 -4.76 18.97
CA PHE A 129 0.84 -5.58 18.14
C PHE A 129 1.66 -6.42 17.18
N ALA A 130 1.57 -7.74 17.28
CA ALA A 130 2.32 -8.67 16.45
C ALA A 130 1.64 -8.92 15.10
N LYS A 131 2.41 -9.42 14.12
CA LYS A 131 1.93 -9.82 12.79
C LYS A 131 1.25 -8.70 12.01
N LEU A 132 1.87 -7.53 12.01
CA LEU A 132 1.43 -6.37 11.24
C LEU A 132 1.41 -6.68 9.74
N LYS A 133 0.37 -6.26 9.04
CA LYS A 133 0.27 -6.28 7.57
C LYS A 133 0.30 -4.90 6.95
N GLN A 134 -0.48 -4.00 7.51
CA GLN A 134 -0.64 -2.64 7.00
C GLN A 134 -0.88 -1.70 8.17
N VAL A 135 -0.37 -0.49 8.07
CA VAL A 135 -0.64 0.61 9.02
C VAL A 135 -0.88 1.88 8.21
N GLN A 136 -1.81 2.69 8.67
CA GLN A 136 -2.10 4.00 8.12
C GLN A 136 -2.48 4.95 9.25
N GLN A 137 -1.96 6.17 9.19
CA GLN A 137 -2.29 7.26 10.11
C GLN A 137 -3.14 8.29 9.38
N ALA A 138 -4.09 8.91 10.08
CA ALA A 138 -4.80 10.06 9.58
C ALA A 138 -3.86 11.28 9.45
N GLU A 139 -4.03 12.07 8.42
CA GLU A 139 -3.17 13.23 8.17
C GLU A 139 -3.41 14.35 9.20
N ASN A 140 -4.69 14.57 9.55
CA ASN A 140 -5.11 15.72 10.35
C ASN A 140 -5.68 15.35 11.74
N ALA A 141 -5.53 14.08 12.14
CA ALA A 141 -6.03 13.62 13.45
C ALA A 141 -5.09 12.60 14.10
N PRO A 142 -5.05 12.48 15.43
CA PRO A 142 -4.23 11.49 16.13
C PRO A 142 -4.90 10.10 16.12
N VAL A 143 -5.24 9.64 14.92
CA VAL A 143 -5.88 8.34 14.68
C VAL A 143 -4.97 7.47 13.85
N LEU A 144 -4.75 6.25 14.29
CA LEU A 144 -3.97 5.23 13.63
C LEU A 144 -4.85 3.99 13.39
N ALA A 145 -4.85 3.48 12.20
CA ALA A 145 -5.50 2.21 11.88
C ALA A 145 -4.47 1.20 11.37
N PHE A 146 -4.58 -0.05 11.78
CA PHE A 146 -3.67 -1.08 11.33
C PHE A 146 -4.31 -2.44 11.20
N LEU A 147 -3.80 -3.21 10.27
CA LEU A 147 -4.24 -4.55 9.96
C LEU A 147 -3.24 -5.55 10.51
N GLN A 148 -3.68 -6.45 11.38
CA GLN A 148 -2.88 -7.55 11.90
C GLN A 148 -3.45 -8.90 11.48
N GLU A 149 -2.59 -9.88 11.27
CA GLU A 149 -3.01 -11.25 11.02
C GLU A 149 -3.39 -11.92 12.33
N VAL A 150 -4.61 -12.42 12.39
CA VAL A 150 -5.10 -13.22 13.52
C VAL A 150 -5.08 -14.69 13.12
N SER A 151 -4.35 -15.51 13.86
CA SER A 151 -4.44 -16.97 13.68
C SER A 151 -5.84 -17.42 14.10
N PRO A 152 -6.53 -18.23 13.30
CA PRO A 152 -7.82 -18.79 13.70
C PRO A 152 -7.64 -19.52 15.03
N LYS A 153 -8.45 -19.22 16.02
CA LYS A 153 -8.54 -20.07 17.21
C LYS A 153 -8.93 -21.45 16.69
N LYS A 154 -8.06 -22.46 16.89
CA LYS A 154 -8.47 -23.84 16.70
C LYS A 154 -9.72 -24.02 17.56
N VAL A 155 -10.87 -24.13 16.91
CA VAL A 155 -12.05 -24.65 17.59
C VAL A 155 -11.63 -26.06 17.96
N GLU A 156 -11.37 -26.31 19.23
CA GLU A 156 -11.22 -27.65 19.72
C GLU A 156 -12.48 -28.39 19.28
N LYS A 157 -12.32 -29.36 18.40
CA LYS A 157 -13.39 -30.28 18.07
C LYS A 157 -13.71 -30.97 19.39
N VAL A 158 -14.73 -30.51 20.06
CA VAL A 158 -15.31 -31.24 21.18
C VAL A 158 -15.64 -32.59 20.59
N ALA A 159 -14.91 -33.62 21.02
CA ALA A 159 -15.17 -34.99 20.60
C ALA A 159 -16.66 -35.25 20.83
N PRO A 160 -17.39 -35.80 19.86
CA PRO A 160 -18.80 -36.05 20.05
C PRO A 160 -18.94 -36.95 21.27
N LYS A 161 -19.55 -36.45 22.35
CA LYS A 161 -19.97 -37.30 23.48
C LYS A 161 -20.79 -38.41 22.87
N LYS A 162 -20.42 -39.68 23.17
CA LYS A 162 -21.22 -40.86 22.79
C LYS A 162 -22.68 -40.59 23.16
N ILE A 163 -23.50 -40.33 22.14
CA ILE A 163 -24.93 -40.12 22.32
C ILE A 163 -25.51 -41.48 22.63
N GLU A 164 -26.01 -41.65 23.85
CA GLU A 164 -26.77 -42.84 24.22
C GLU A 164 -28.00 -42.96 23.31
N LYS A 165 -28.20 -44.16 22.74
CA LYS A 165 -29.15 -44.45 21.66
C LYS A 165 -30.64 -44.24 21.97
N TRP A 166 -31.02 -43.73 23.15
CA TRP A 166 -32.43 -43.58 23.56
C TRP A 166 -33.01 -42.15 23.39
N LEU A 167 -32.25 -41.19 22.82
CA LEU A 167 -32.67 -39.78 22.62
C LEU A 167 -33.12 -39.46 21.20
N PHE A 168 -33.83 -40.36 20.52
CA PHE A 168 -34.30 -40.15 19.13
C PHE A 168 -35.38 -39.07 18.92
N TRP A 169 -35.84 -38.38 19.96
CA TRP A 169 -36.96 -37.42 19.89
C TRP A 169 -36.58 -35.96 20.11
N LYS A 170 -35.33 -35.64 20.31
CA LYS A 170 -34.92 -34.21 20.34
C LYS A 170 -34.58 -33.77 18.94
N LYS A 171 -35.37 -32.80 18.39
CA LYS A 171 -34.99 -32.07 17.19
C LYS A 171 -33.54 -31.54 17.37
N PRO A 172 -32.67 -31.71 16.38
CA PRO A 172 -31.34 -31.11 16.47
C PRO A 172 -31.47 -29.60 16.72
N ALA A 173 -30.65 -29.10 17.64
CA ALA A 173 -30.60 -27.65 17.86
C ALA A 173 -30.36 -26.96 16.52
N PRO A 174 -31.05 -25.83 16.25
CA PRO A 174 -30.81 -25.10 15.02
C PRO A 174 -29.31 -24.77 14.91
N GLU A 175 -28.73 -25.09 13.76
CA GLU A 175 -27.33 -24.75 13.52
C GLU A 175 -27.14 -23.25 13.74
N PRO A 176 -26.07 -22.85 14.44
CA PRO A 176 -25.81 -21.44 14.64
C PRO A 176 -25.71 -20.76 13.26
N PRO A 177 -26.23 -19.53 13.11
CA PRO A 177 -26.23 -18.83 11.84
C PRO A 177 -24.80 -18.77 11.30
N ILE A 178 -24.61 -19.26 10.08
CA ILE A 178 -23.30 -19.24 9.40
C ILE A 178 -22.90 -17.77 9.26
N ASN A 179 -21.79 -17.37 9.89
CA ASN A 179 -21.24 -16.05 9.66
C ASN A 179 -20.83 -15.94 8.17
N PRO A 180 -21.48 -15.08 7.37
CA PRO A 180 -21.22 -14.97 5.94
C PRO A 180 -19.82 -14.43 5.62
N PHE A 181 -19.11 -13.93 6.62
CA PHE A 181 -17.75 -13.42 6.46
C PHE A 181 -16.70 -14.48 6.80
N LYS A 182 -15.58 -14.43 6.08
CA LYS A 182 -14.45 -15.30 6.36
C LYS A 182 -13.92 -15.00 7.76
N THR A 183 -13.97 -15.96 8.67
CA THR A 183 -13.47 -15.82 10.03
C THR A 183 -11.94 -15.89 10.12
N ASP A 184 -11.31 -16.49 9.09
CA ASP A 184 -9.86 -16.58 8.97
C ASP A 184 -9.38 -15.33 8.24
N GLY A 185 -8.68 -14.44 8.90
CA GLY A 185 -8.25 -13.25 8.20
C GLY A 185 -7.53 -12.26 9.08
N ASN A 186 -7.55 -11.05 8.61
CA ASN A 186 -6.90 -9.97 9.29
C ASN A 186 -7.92 -9.24 10.18
N ARG A 187 -7.43 -8.77 11.29
CA ARG A 187 -8.13 -7.87 12.20
C ARG A 187 -7.68 -6.44 11.93
N LEU A 188 -8.61 -5.56 11.64
CA LEU A 188 -8.39 -4.13 11.61
C LEU A 188 -8.59 -3.59 13.02
N VAL A 189 -7.61 -2.88 13.55
CA VAL A 189 -7.67 -2.21 14.85
C VAL A 189 -7.54 -0.72 14.61
N VAL A 190 -8.34 0.07 15.31
CA VAL A 190 -8.26 1.53 15.30
C VAL A 190 -7.73 1.98 16.66
N TYR A 191 -6.71 2.83 16.65
CA TYR A 191 -6.15 3.48 17.82
C TYR A 191 -6.38 4.99 17.72
N THR A 192 -6.96 5.55 18.77
CA THR A 192 -7.11 7.01 18.92
C THR A 192 -6.42 7.43 20.19
N SER A 193 -5.63 8.48 20.15
CA SER A 193 -4.96 9.01 21.34
C SER A 193 -5.96 9.35 22.44
N GLY A 194 -5.62 9.00 23.67
CA GLY A 194 -6.48 9.23 24.83
C GLY A 194 -7.60 8.20 25.07
N GLN A 195 -7.76 7.21 24.20
CA GLN A 195 -8.67 6.09 24.43
C GLN A 195 -7.92 4.87 24.96
N ASN A 196 -8.45 4.26 26.02
CA ASN A 196 -7.91 3.02 26.59
C ASN A 196 -8.44 1.76 25.90
N THR A 197 -9.29 1.91 24.88
CA THR A 197 -9.89 0.82 24.14
C THR A 197 -9.41 0.84 22.68
N PHE A 198 -9.23 -0.34 22.12
CA PHE A 198 -8.83 -0.54 20.74
C PHE A 198 -10.01 -1.19 19.97
N PRO A 199 -10.96 -0.41 19.45
CA PRO A 199 -12.05 -0.96 18.67
C PRO A 199 -11.50 -1.70 17.44
N TYR A 200 -12.12 -2.82 17.06
CA TYR A 200 -11.63 -3.64 15.96
C TYR A 200 -12.74 -4.25 15.09
N LEU A 201 -12.35 -4.56 13.86
CA LEU A 201 -13.19 -5.28 12.89
C LEU A 201 -12.43 -6.51 12.39
N ASP A 202 -13.10 -7.65 12.33
CA ASP A 202 -12.54 -8.90 11.80
C ASP A 202 -12.90 -9.11 10.32
N SER A 203 -12.10 -9.94 9.65
CA SER A 203 -12.30 -10.35 8.25
C SER A 203 -12.09 -9.23 7.23
N ILE A 204 -11.14 -8.36 7.51
CA ILE A 204 -10.80 -7.23 6.63
C ILE A 204 -9.66 -7.63 5.69
N THR A 205 -9.82 -7.34 4.40
CA THR A 205 -8.79 -7.58 3.38
C THR A 205 -7.90 -6.36 3.20
N SER A 206 -8.50 -5.18 3.10
CA SER A 206 -7.82 -3.90 2.96
C SER A 206 -8.66 -2.79 3.59
N PHE A 207 -8.04 -1.65 3.85
CA PHE A 207 -8.71 -0.48 4.41
C PHE A 207 -8.06 0.81 3.93
N SER A 208 -8.78 1.91 4.07
CA SER A 208 -8.29 3.27 3.88
C SER A 208 -8.92 4.18 4.93
N LEU A 209 -8.08 4.89 5.68
CA LEU A 209 -8.48 5.85 6.69
C LEU A 209 -8.70 7.21 6.04
N SER A 210 -9.75 7.93 6.43
CA SER A 210 -9.98 9.30 5.94
C SER A 210 -8.91 10.26 6.47
N PRO A 211 -8.53 11.32 5.72
CA PRO A 211 -7.53 12.29 6.14
C PRO A 211 -7.82 12.95 7.49
N ASP A 212 -9.10 13.21 7.80
CA ASP A 212 -9.54 13.77 9.09
C ASP A 212 -9.65 12.73 10.21
N GLY A 213 -9.40 11.46 9.92
CA GLY A 213 -9.48 10.37 10.89
C GLY A 213 -10.90 10.03 11.37
N SER A 214 -11.95 10.64 10.84
CA SER A 214 -13.34 10.42 11.30
C SER A 214 -13.97 9.16 10.75
N LYS A 215 -13.55 8.72 9.55
CA LYS A 215 -14.15 7.60 8.82
C LYS A 215 -13.07 6.61 8.37
N ILE A 216 -13.47 5.35 8.24
CA ILE A 216 -12.62 4.30 7.70
C ILE A 216 -13.41 3.47 6.69
N ALA A 217 -12.89 3.37 5.49
CA ALA A 217 -13.41 2.49 4.45
C ALA A 217 -12.68 1.15 4.52
N VAL A 218 -13.41 0.05 4.44
CA VAL A 218 -12.86 -1.30 4.52
C VAL A 218 -13.41 -2.19 3.42
N VAL A 219 -12.57 -3.10 2.94
CA VAL A 219 -12.99 -4.20 2.08
C VAL A 219 -13.08 -5.46 2.93
N LYS A 220 -14.27 -6.01 3.00
CA LYS A 220 -14.57 -7.22 3.75
C LYS A 220 -14.77 -8.40 2.81
N GLN A 221 -14.06 -9.51 3.03
CA GLN A 221 -14.29 -10.73 2.24
C GLN A 221 -15.48 -11.49 2.80
N ARG A 222 -16.45 -11.79 1.92
CA ARG A 222 -17.66 -12.52 2.24
C ARG A 222 -17.60 -13.91 1.64
N LYS A 223 -17.80 -14.96 2.45
CA LYS A 223 -17.96 -16.33 2.00
C LYS A 223 -19.46 -16.62 1.76
N VAL A 224 -19.85 -16.57 0.52
CA VAL A 224 -21.13 -17.11 0.05
C VAL A 224 -20.78 -18.10 -1.07
N LYS A 225 -21.71 -18.66 -1.81
CA LYS A 225 -21.45 -19.64 -2.90
C LYS A 225 -20.30 -19.24 -3.86
N LEU A 226 -20.00 -17.95 -4.00
CA LEU A 226 -18.84 -17.36 -4.66
C LEU A 226 -18.17 -16.40 -3.68
N ASP A 227 -16.83 -16.47 -3.57
CA ASP A 227 -16.07 -15.48 -2.80
C ASP A 227 -16.38 -14.09 -3.35
N SER A 228 -16.85 -13.20 -2.50
CA SER A 228 -17.16 -11.82 -2.84
C SER A 228 -16.56 -10.86 -1.83
N MET A 229 -16.35 -9.63 -2.27
CA MET A 229 -15.82 -8.54 -1.46
C MET A 229 -16.90 -7.48 -1.29
N GLN A 230 -16.99 -6.94 -0.10
CA GLN A 230 -17.95 -5.90 0.24
C GLN A 230 -17.24 -4.69 0.81
N VAL A 231 -17.50 -3.52 0.22
CA VAL A 231 -17.01 -2.25 0.74
C VAL A 231 -17.98 -1.74 1.80
N ARG A 232 -17.43 -1.38 2.97
CA ARG A 232 -18.17 -0.80 4.08
C ARG A 232 -17.42 0.39 4.64
N ILE A 233 -18.16 1.39 5.11
CA ILE A 233 -17.60 2.59 5.71
C ILE A 233 -18.11 2.70 7.13
N TYR A 234 -17.18 2.91 8.05
CA TYR A 234 -17.45 3.02 9.48
C TYR A 234 -16.94 4.35 10.04
N ASN A 235 -17.58 4.79 11.11
CA ASN A 235 -17.02 5.82 11.98
C ASN A 235 -15.85 5.23 12.76
N THR A 236 -14.75 5.96 12.93
CA THR A 236 -13.54 5.46 13.62
C THR A 236 -13.69 5.40 15.14
N LYS A 237 -14.56 6.20 15.75
CA LYS A 237 -14.71 6.29 17.21
C LYS A 237 -15.36 5.04 17.81
N ASP A 238 -16.47 4.61 17.22
CA ASP A 238 -17.34 3.55 17.74
C ASP A 238 -17.52 2.38 16.77
N LEU A 239 -16.90 2.47 15.59
CA LEU A 239 -17.06 1.53 14.48
C LEU A 239 -18.53 1.31 14.07
N GLN A 240 -19.37 2.36 14.22
CA GLN A 240 -20.72 2.35 13.69
C GLN A 240 -20.67 2.35 12.16
N LEU A 241 -21.50 1.49 11.55
CA LEU A 241 -21.61 1.41 10.08
C LEU A 241 -22.32 2.66 9.55
N LEU A 242 -21.67 3.40 8.67
CA LEU A 242 -22.19 4.59 8.01
C LEU A 242 -22.78 4.27 6.63
N LYS A 243 -22.10 3.43 5.86
CA LYS A 243 -22.53 3.05 4.51
C LYS A 243 -22.04 1.64 4.18
N GLU A 244 -22.86 0.92 3.47
CA GLU A 244 -22.56 -0.39 2.90
C GLU A 244 -22.83 -0.36 1.41
N PHE A 245 -21.92 -0.92 0.62
CA PHE A 245 -22.08 -1.06 -0.81
C PHE A 245 -22.40 -2.51 -1.16
N GLU A 246 -22.93 -2.72 -2.36
CA GLU A 246 -23.23 -4.05 -2.85
C GLU A 246 -21.96 -4.92 -2.94
N ALA A 247 -22.10 -6.20 -2.61
CA ALA A 247 -20.97 -7.13 -2.67
C ALA A 247 -20.63 -7.47 -4.12
N GLN A 248 -19.34 -7.38 -4.45
CA GLN A 248 -18.79 -7.62 -5.79
C GLN A 248 -17.74 -8.74 -5.74
N PRO A 249 -17.46 -9.44 -6.84
CA PRO A 249 -16.38 -10.43 -6.90
C PRO A 249 -15.02 -9.86 -6.49
N ILE A 250 -14.74 -8.60 -6.88
CA ILE A 250 -13.53 -7.87 -6.50
C ILE A 250 -13.88 -6.44 -6.14
N ALA A 251 -13.22 -5.91 -5.09
CA ALA A 251 -13.19 -4.49 -4.75
C ALA A 251 -11.77 -4.12 -4.26
N SER A 252 -11.27 -2.96 -4.69
CA SER A 252 -9.91 -2.48 -4.40
C SER A 252 -9.79 -0.95 -4.45
N ASP A 253 -8.59 -0.46 -4.19
CA ASP A 253 -8.17 0.94 -4.42
C ASP A 253 -9.05 2.00 -3.75
N LEU A 254 -9.37 1.75 -2.48
CA LEU A 254 -10.07 2.73 -1.64
C LEU A 254 -9.27 4.03 -1.54
N THR A 255 -9.88 5.16 -1.91
CA THR A 255 -9.27 6.48 -1.86
C THR A 255 -10.25 7.51 -1.33
N TRP A 256 -9.79 8.35 -0.41
CA TRP A 256 -10.56 9.47 0.15
C TRP A 256 -10.20 10.78 -0.51
N SER A 257 -11.17 11.68 -0.57
CA SER A 257 -10.90 13.09 -0.87
C SER A 257 -10.18 13.77 0.29
N PRO A 258 -9.34 14.80 0.05
CA PRO A 258 -8.65 15.54 1.10
C PRO A 258 -9.56 16.10 2.20
N ASN A 259 -10.79 16.50 1.88
CA ASN A 259 -11.78 16.97 2.85
C ASN A 259 -12.55 15.84 3.57
N SER A 260 -12.22 14.56 3.29
CA SER A 260 -12.87 13.39 3.90
C SER A 260 -14.38 13.25 3.66
N GLN A 261 -14.93 13.98 2.68
CA GLN A 261 -16.36 13.94 2.36
C GLN A 261 -16.69 13.01 1.19
N MET A 262 -15.70 12.65 0.39
CA MET A 262 -15.90 11.73 -0.73
C MET A 262 -14.97 10.54 -0.62
N VAL A 263 -15.46 9.40 -1.06
CA VAL A 263 -14.68 8.16 -1.17
C VAL A 263 -14.90 7.53 -2.53
N THR A 264 -13.84 6.98 -3.09
CA THR A 264 -13.89 6.22 -4.34
C THR A 264 -13.21 4.87 -4.18
N PHE A 265 -13.67 3.90 -4.94
CA PHE A 265 -13.05 2.57 -5.03
C PHE A 265 -13.33 1.94 -6.39
N LEU A 266 -12.48 0.98 -6.75
CA LEU A 266 -12.65 0.15 -7.93
C LEU A 266 -13.34 -1.16 -7.57
N TYR A 267 -14.23 -1.64 -8.45
CA TYR A 267 -14.84 -2.95 -8.34
C TYR A 267 -14.98 -3.60 -9.70
N SER A 268 -15.13 -4.91 -9.73
CA SER A 268 -15.45 -5.64 -10.96
C SER A 268 -16.54 -6.66 -10.69
N PRO A 269 -17.63 -6.65 -11.46
CA PRO A 269 -18.67 -7.67 -11.41
C PRO A 269 -18.24 -8.98 -12.08
N ASP A 270 -17.12 -8.96 -12.82
CA ASP A 270 -16.66 -10.11 -13.60
C ASP A 270 -16.13 -11.23 -12.69
N THR A 271 -16.64 -12.44 -12.90
CA THR A 271 -16.11 -13.65 -12.25
C THR A 271 -15.03 -14.34 -13.08
N ALA A 272 -14.87 -13.97 -14.35
CA ALA A 272 -13.88 -14.52 -15.29
C ALA A 272 -12.44 -14.15 -14.88
N ALA A 273 -11.45 -14.78 -15.50
CA ALA A 273 -10.03 -14.48 -15.29
C ALA A 273 -9.67 -13.06 -15.70
N VAL A 274 -10.25 -12.58 -16.81
CA VAL A 274 -10.12 -11.19 -17.26
C VAL A 274 -11.19 -10.34 -16.60
N LYS A 275 -10.79 -9.22 -16.04
CA LYS A 275 -11.64 -8.31 -15.25
C LYS A 275 -11.70 -6.95 -15.91
N ASN A 276 -12.91 -6.47 -16.17
CA ASN A 276 -13.16 -5.06 -16.46
C ASN A 276 -13.62 -4.38 -15.18
N PHE A 277 -13.05 -3.24 -14.87
CA PHE A 277 -13.30 -2.55 -13.61
C PHE A 277 -14.28 -1.40 -13.82
N HIS A 278 -15.03 -1.14 -12.79
CA HIS A 278 -15.88 0.02 -12.59
C HIS A 278 -15.32 0.84 -11.43
N LEU A 279 -15.69 2.10 -11.35
CA LEU A 279 -15.33 3.01 -10.28
C LEU A 279 -16.61 3.55 -9.64
N THR A 280 -16.70 3.45 -8.32
CA THR A 280 -17.73 4.11 -7.52
C THR A 280 -17.15 5.35 -6.89
N LEU A 281 -17.86 6.47 -7.00
CA LEU A 281 -17.68 7.70 -6.23
C LEU A 281 -18.88 7.89 -5.32
N PHE A 282 -18.66 8.04 -4.02
CA PHE A 282 -19.72 8.34 -3.04
C PHE A 282 -19.43 9.64 -2.31
N ASP A 283 -20.39 10.56 -2.32
CA ASP A 283 -20.35 11.83 -1.60
C ASP A 283 -21.24 11.75 -0.36
N PHE A 284 -20.64 11.96 0.83
CA PHE A 284 -21.36 11.94 2.11
C PHE A 284 -22.24 13.17 2.34
N ASN A 285 -21.89 14.32 1.77
CA ASN A 285 -22.67 15.54 1.93
C ASN A 285 -23.98 15.48 1.13
N LEU A 286 -23.88 14.97 -0.09
CA LEU A 286 -25.02 14.87 -1.00
C LEU A 286 -25.73 13.52 -0.88
N LEU A 287 -25.17 12.57 -0.16
CA LEU A 287 -25.60 11.16 -0.11
C LEU A 287 -25.74 10.55 -1.52
N LYS A 288 -24.92 11.02 -2.45
CA LYS A 288 -24.96 10.67 -3.87
C LYS A 288 -23.90 9.62 -4.19
N GLN A 289 -24.30 8.60 -4.93
CA GLN A 289 -23.42 7.60 -5.53
C GLN A 289 -23.40 7.80 -7.03
N GLN A 290 -22.21 7.78 -7.61
CA GLN A 290 -21.99 7.78 -9.06
C GLN A 290 -21.07 6.61 -9.40
N ASP A 291 -21.45 5.83 -10.40
CA ASP A 291 -20.70 4.69 -10.87
C ASP A 291 -20.22 4.96 -12.31
N PHE A 292 -19.00 4.58 -12.62
CA PHE A 292 -18.38 4.74 -13.93
C PHE A 292 -17.83 3.39 -14.38
N GLY A 293 -17.86 3.11 -15.67
CA GLY A 293 -17.30 1.90 -16.24
C GLY A 293 -18.27 1.13 -17.11
N ASP A 294 -19.52 1.62 -17.23
CA ASP A 294 -20.46 1.11 -18.20
C ASP A 294 -20.05 1.53 -19.63
N SER A 295 -20.45 0.75 -20.61
CA SER A 295 -20.08 1.00 -22.01
C SER A 295 -20.61 2.33 -22.57
N SER A 296 -21.54 2.97 -21.88
CA SER A 296 -22.09 4.29 -22.23
C SER A 296 -21.33 5.46 -21.63
N ASP A 297 -20.48 5.22 -20.62
CA ASP A 297 -19.79 6.30 -19.89
C ASP A 297 -18.60 6.87 -20.67
N PHE A 298 -18.06 6.08 -21.58
CA PHE A 298 -16.88 6.44 -22.35
C PHE A 298 -17.14 6.31 -23.84
N ASP A 299 -16.57 7.20 -24.64
CA ASP A 299 -16.50 7.04 -26.08
C ASP A 299 -15.77 5.74 -26.43
N LYS A 300 -16.09 5.17 -27.59
CA LYS A 300 -15.31 4.05 -28.08
C LYS A 300 -13.87 4.47 -28.36
N SER A 301 -12.92 3.55 -28.13
CA SER A 301 -11.53 3.78 -28.48
C SER A 301 -11.35 4.03 -29.98
N ALA A 302 -10.17 4.48 -30.39
CA ALA A 302 -9.80 4.63 -31.79
C ALA A 302 -9.97 3.32 -32.60
N ASN A 303 -9.90 2.17 -31.93
CA ASN A 303 -10.12 0.85 -32.51
C ASN A 303 -11.60 0.42 -32.52
N GLY A 304 -12.52 1.29 -32.10
CA GLY A 304 -13.95 1.01 -32.00
C GLY A 304 -14.36 0.11 -30.84
N LEU A 305 -13.45 -0.16 -29.89
CA LEU A 305 -13.68 -1.03 -28.74
C LEU A 305 -14.31 -0.24 -27.58
N PHE A 306 -15.12 -0.91 -26.76
CA PHE A 306 -15.62 -0.38 -25.52
C PHE A 306 -14.49 -0.14 -24.52
N GLN A 307 -14.69 0.81 -23.60
CA GLN A 307 -13.71 1.18 -22.59
C GLN A 307 -14.23 0.84 -21.20
N ALA A 308 -13.31 0.60 -20.28
CA ALA A 308 -13.55 0.33 -18.86
C ALA A 308 -12.48 1.01 -17.99
N ILE A 309 -12.73 1.11 -16.70
CA ILE A 309 -11.77 1.66 -15.75
C ILE A 309 -10.49 0.80 -15.73
N ALA A 310 -9.35 1.46 -15.71
CA ALA A 310 -8.04 0.84 -15.63
C ALA A 310 -7.63 0.62 -14.17
N ASN A 311 -7.25 -0.59 -13.81
CA ASN A 311 -6.81 -0.94 -12.45
C ASN A 311 -5.31 -0.72 -12.19
N GLY A 312 -4.55 -0.26 -13.18
CA GLY A 312 -3.13 0.07 -13.02
C GLY A 312 -2.86 1.53 -12.65
N ARG A 313 -3.91 2.33 -12.54
CA ARG A 313 -3.83 3.73 -12.10
C ARG A 313 -4.85 3.95 -10.98
N LYS A 314 -4.34 4.05 -9.74
CA LYS A 314 -5.17 4.29 -8.57
C LYS A 314 -5.90 5.63 -8.71
N PRO A 315 -7.22 5.69 -8.46
CA PRO A 315 -7.96 6.96 -8.46
C PRO A 315 -7.39 7.95 -7.45
N GLN A 316 -7.35 9.23 -7.82
CA GLN A 316 -6.76 10.29 -6.98
C GLN A 316 -7.60 11.57 -7.08
N PHE A 317 -7.83 12.23 -5.93
CA PHE A 317 -8.49 13.53 -5.89
C PHE A 317 -7.48 14.67 -5.97
N SER A 318 -7.91 15.79 -6.55
CA SER A 318 -7.20 17.06 -6.40
C SER A 318 -7.30 17.60 -4.97
N THR A 319 -6.37 18.46 -4.56
CA THR A 319 -6.34 19.04 -3.22
C THR A 319 -7.54 19.91 -2.89
N ASP A 320 -8.18 20.50 -3.90
CA ASP A 320 -9.42 21.29 -3.78
C ASP A 320 -10.69 20.45 -3.81
N ASN A 321 -10.57 19.10 -3.89
CA ASN A 321 -11.68 18.13 -3.95
C ASN A 321 -12.57 18.25 -5.18
N ARG A 322 -12.20 19.06 -6.17
CA ARG A 322 -13.02 19.30 -7.35
C ARG A 322 -12.85 18.23 -8.41
N TYR A 323 -11.64 17.71 -8.57
CA TYR A 323 -11.31 16.80 -9.65
C TYR A 323 -10.97 15.41 -9.12
N LEU A 324 -11.51 14.39 -9.79
CA LEU A 324 -11.15 12.99 -9.59
C LEU A 324 -10.44 12.48 -10.85
N TYR A 325 -9.18 12.06 -10.70
CA TYR A 325 -8.36 11.51 -11.77
C TYR A 325 -8.31 10.00 -11.69
N PHE A 326 -8.49 9.31 -12.82
CA PHE A 326 -8.43 7.87 -12.91
C PHE A 326 -8.02 7.41 -14.31
N GLY A 327 -7.66 6.13 -14.45
CA GLY A 327 -7.31 5.54 -15.74
C GLY A 327 -8.51 4.90 -16.43
N VAL A 328 -8.57 4.99 -17.76
CA VAL A 328 -9.54 4.30 -18.60
C VAL A 328 -8.80 3.55 -19.70
N ARG A 329 -9.17 2.31 -19.95
CA ARG A 329 -8.54 1.43 -20.96
C ARG A 329 -9.59 0.70 -21.78
N GLU A 330 -9.17 0.16 -22.91
CA GLU A 330 -10.04 -0.74 -23.68
C GLU A 330 -10.45 -1.96 -22.86
N CYS A 331 -11.72 -2.36 -23.01
CA CYS A 331 -12.22 -3.56 -22.39
C CYS A 331 -11.45 -4.78 -22.88
N GLN A 332 -11.05 -5.62 -21.95
CA GLN A 332 -10.41 -6.88 -22.31
C GLN A 332 -11.48 -7.94 -22.52
N VAL A 333 -11.42 -8.61 -23.66
CA VAL A 333 -12.27 -9.75 -23.96
C VAL A 333 -11.50 -11.03 -23.62
N PHE A 334 -12.11 -11.88 -22.81
CA PHE A 334 -11.54 -13.20 -22.53
C PHE A 334 -11.62 -14.05 -23.81
N GLN A 335 -10.47 -14.30 -24.41
CA GLN A 335 -10.34 -15.34 -25.43
C GLN A 335 -9.89 -16.63 -24.75
N LYS A 336 -10.72 -17.66 -24.83
CA LYS A 336 -10.34 -18.98 -24.35
C LYS A 336 -9.19 -19.48 -25.22
N ASP A 337 -8.02 -19.63 -24.63
CA ASP A 337 -6.90 -20.26 -25.29
C ASP A 337 -7.22 -21.74 -25.52
N THR A 338 -7.47 -22.11 -26.75
CA THR A 338 -7.77 -23.48 -27.16
C THR A 338 -6.53 -24.23 -27.69
N LEU A 339 -5.39 -23.53 -27.75
CA LEU A 339 -4.14 -24.10 -28.24
C LEU A 339 -3.41 -24.82 -27.07
N LEU A 340 -2.88 -25.99 -27.37
CA LEU A 340 -1.94 -26.67 -26.48
C LEU A 340 -0.61 -25.90 -26.46
N GLU A 341 0.13 -25.98 -25.35
CA GLU A 341 1.44 -25.31 -25.24
C GLU A 341 2.40 -25.63 -26.38
N ARG A 342 2.35 -26.87 -26.91
CA ARG A 342 3.14 -27.30 -28.09
C ARG A 342 2.69 -26.67 -29.40
N GLU A 343 1.50 -26.09 -29.43
CA GLU A 343 0.91 -25.47 -30.63
C GLU A 343 1.09 -23.95 -30.62
N LYS A 344 1.54 -23.40 -29.49
CA LYS A 344 1.84 -21.98 -29.34
C LYS A 344 3.17 -21.65 -30.01
N VAL A 345 3.12 -20.74 -30.96
CA VAL A 345 4.32 -20.20 -31.60
C VAL A 345 4.68 -18.87 -30.89
N ASN A 346 5.88 -18.79 -30.34
CA ASN A 346 6.42 -17.54 -29.86
C ASN A 346 7.07 -16.82 -31.03
N LEU A 347 6.52 -15.66 -31.39
CA LEU A 347 7.05 -14.81 -32.44
C LEU A 347 7.46 -13.47 -31.85
N ASP A 348 8.75 -13.16 -31.93
CA ASP A 348 9.29 -11.86 -31.59
C ASP A 348 9.56 -11.06 -32.85
N ILE A 349 8.90 -9.94 -33.04
CA ILE A 349 9.09 -9.05 -34.17
C ILE A 349 9.98 -7.88 -33.69
N TRP A 350 11.12 -7.73 -34.36
CA TRP A 350 12.05 -6.62 -34.16
C TRP A 350 11.99 -5.68 -35.34
N HIS A 351 11.62 -4.43 -35.08
CA HIS A 351 11.54 -3.43 -36.14
C HIS A 351 12.42 -2.22 -35.80
N TYR A 352 13.18 -1.72 -36.78
CA TYR A 352 14.14 -0.63 -36.58
C TYR A 352 13.46 0.72 -36.21
N GLN A 353 12.18 0.87 -36.47
CA GLN A 353 11.38 2.06 -36.11
C GLN A 353 10.66 1.90 -34.78
N ASP A 354 10.85 0.78 -34.08
CA ASP A 354 10.24 0.62 -32.77
C ASP A 354 10.82 1.64 -31.79
N VAL A 355 9.95 2.43 -31.21
CA VAL A 355 10.30 3.48 -30.23
C VAL A 355 10.82 2.90 -28.91
N ARG A 356 10.67 1.61 -28.69
CA ARG A 356 11.17 0.86 -27.52
C ARG A 356 11.73 -0.47 -27.98
N LEU A 357 12.86 -0.86 -27.41
CA LEU A 357 13.43 -2.17 -27.65
C LEU A 357 12.47 -3.29 -27.21
N GLN A 358 12.42 -4.38 -27.97
CA GLN A 358 11.52 -5.51 -27.72
C GLN A 358 11.62 -6.04 -26.25
N PRO A 359 12.82 -6.22 -25.62
CA PRO A 359 12.89 -6.62 -24.24
C PRO A 359 12.25 -5.60 -23.27
N GLN A 360 12.31 -4.30 -23.58
CA GLN A 360 11.64 -3.26 -22.78
C GLN A 360 10.12 -3.33 -22.96
N GLN A 361 9.65 -3.59 -24.17
CA GLN A 361 8.22 -3.78 -24.45
C GLN A 361 7.67 -4.95 -23.63
N LEU A 362 8.38 -6.08 -23.58
CA LEU A 362 7.99 -7.26 -22.79
C LEU A 362 7.91 -6.96 -21.30
N LEU A 363 8.92 -6.29 -20.76
CA LEU A 363 8.95 -5.91 -19.32
C LEU A 363 7.83 -4.92 -18.96
N GLN A 364 7.50 -4.01 -19.86
CA GLN A 364 6.52 -2.95 -19.60
C GLN A 364 5.10 -3.32 -20.01
N LYS A 365 4.91 -4.40 -20.77
CA LYS A 365 3.62 -4.82 -21.35
C LYS A 365 2.48 -4.79 -20.33
N ASP A 366 2.65 -5.46 -19.20
CA ASP A 366 1.61 -5.56 -18.20
C ASP A 366 1.29 -4.22 -17.54
N GLN A 367 2.31 -3.39 -17.33
CA GLN A 367 2.14 -2.06 -16.76
C GLN A 367 1.38 -1.14 -17.71
N VAL A 368 1.77 -1.12 -18.98
CA VAL A 368 1.12 -0.30 -20.02
C VAL A 368 -0.33 -0.73 -20.22
N LEU A 369 -0.59 -2.04 -20.33
CA LEU A 369 -1.95 -2.56 -20.51
C LEU A 369 -2.87 -2.27 -19.33
N LYS A 370 -2.33 -2.21 -18.10
CA LYS A 370 -3.11 -1.94 -16.88
C LYS A 370 -3.28 -0.45 -16.60
N ARG A 371 -2.36 0.41 -17.04
CA ARG A 371 -2.36 1.84 -16.73
C ARG A 371 -3.55 2.59 -17.33
N GLY A 372 -3.87 2.34 -18.59
CA GLY A 372 -4.88 3.07 -19.35
C GLY A 372 -4.52 4.54 -19.59
N LYS A 373 -5.40 5.27 -20.27
CA LYS A 373 -5.32 6.72 -20.51
C LYS A 373 -5.91 7.48 -19.32
N LEU A 374 -5.35 8.65 -19.02
CA LEU A 374 -5.83 9.48 -17.91
C LEU A 374 -7.12 10.20 -18.29
N TYR A 375 -8.11 10.11 -17.43
CA TYR A 375 -9.35 10.86 -17.44
C TYR A 375 -9.48 11.67 -16.16
N VAL A 376 -10.23 12.75 -16.24
CA VAL A 376 -10.62 13.58 -15.12
C VAL A 376 -12.14 13.73 -15.08
N PHE A 377 -12.70 13.58 -13.88
CA PHE A 377 -14.08 13.90 -13.60
C PHE A 377 -14.14 15.17 -12.75
N ASP A 378 -14.81 16.22 -13.27
CA ASP A 378 -15.15 17.44 -12.51
C ASP A 378 -16.38 17.15 -11.68
N VAL A 379 -16.20 17.00 -10.36
CA VAL A 379 -17.28 16.63 -9.42
C VAL A 379 -18.36 17.70 -9.35
N VAL A 380 -18.01 18.97 -9.54
CA VAL A 380 -18.96 20.10 -9.45
C VAL A 380 -19.82 20.22 -10.69
N ASN A 381 -19.21 20.08 -11.87
CA ASN A 381 -19.89 20.22 -13.15
C ASN A 381 -20.39 18.87 -13.70
N GLU A 382 -20.10 17.77 -13.01
CA GLU A 382 -20.42 16.40 -13.43
C GLU A 382 -19.94 16.09 -14.86
N ARG A 383 -18.76 16.57 -15.21
CA ARG A 383 -18.21 16.43 -16.54
C ARG A 383 -16.97 15.54 -16.55
N LEU A 384 -16.99 14.55 -17.43
CA LEU A 384 -15.86 13.67 -17.71
C LEU A 384 -15.05 14.20 -18.91
N THR A 385 -13.73 14.18 -18.80
CA THR A 385 -12.82 14.67 -19.86
C THR A 385 -11.60 13.74 -19.95
N GLN A 386 -11.23 13.34 -21.16
CA GLN A 386 -9.98 12.62 -21.42
C GLN A 386 -8.81 13.62 -21.44
N LEU A 387 -7.72 13.28 -20.76
CA LEU A 387 -6.52 14.12 -20.65
C LEU A 387 -5.31 13.53 -21.39
N GLU A 388 -5.26 12.22 -21.57
CA GLU A 388 -4.18 11.52 -22.29
C GLU A 388 -4.71 10.87 -23.56
N ASP A 389 -3.89 10.89 -24.60
CA ASP A 389 -4.09 10.11 -25.81
C ASP A 389 -2.81 9.30 -26.15
N ASP A 390 -2.68 8.78 -27.36
CA ASP A 390 -1.51 8.00 -27.76
C ASP A 390 -0.25 8.84 -27.95
N SER A 391 -0.41 10.17 -28.07
CA SER A 391 0.67 11.13 -28.28
C SER A 391 1.02 11.90 -27.02
N LEU A 392 0.02 12.20 -26.19
CA LEU A 392 0.14 13.07 -25.04
C LEU A 392 0.08 12.28 -23.75
N ASN A 393 1.10 12.45 -22.89
CA ASN A 393 1.10 11.99 -21.52
C ASN A 393 0.90 13.20 -20.59
N ALA A 394 -0.13 13.17 -19.76
CA ALA A 394 -0.42 14.23 -18.81
C ALA A 394 0.26 13.95 -17.45
N GLU A 395 0.93 14.96 -16.92
CA GLU A 395 1.52 14.94 -15.58
C GLU A 395 0.58 15.65 -14.62
N VAL A 396 0.00 14.91 -13.69
CA VAL A 396 -0.88 15.48 -12.66
C VAL A 396 -0.07 15.78 -11.42
N ASN A 397 0.07 17.06 -11.09
CA ASN A 397 0.61 17.47 -9.80
C ASN A 397 -0.54 17.70 -8.81
N LEU A 398 -0.83 16.71 -8.00
CA LEU A 398 -1.94 16.75 -7.03
C LEU A 398 -1.75 17.77 -5.91
N LYS A 399 -0.53 18.29 -5.71
CA LYS A 399 -0.24 19.29 -4.68
C LYS A 399 -0.60 20.73 -5.12
N GLN A 400 -0.92 20.90 -6.39
CA GLN A 400 -1.31 22.20 -6.94
C GLN A 400 -2.78 22.15 -7.36
N THR A 401 -3.56 23.11 -6.85
CA THR A 401 -4.88 23.45 -7.39
C THR A 401 -4.64 24.21 -8.69
N SER A 402 -4.69 23.53 -9.81
CA SER A 402 -4.44 24.13 -11.11
C SER A 402 -5.54 23.75 -12.09
N THR A 403 -6.08 24.75 -12.73
CA THR A 403 -6.99 24.58 -13.88
C THR A 403 -6.24 24.10 -15.13
N PHE A 404 -4.90 24.15 -15.11
CA PHE A 404 -4.05 23.75 -16.21
C PHE A 404 -3.18 22.56 -15.81
N LEU A 405 -3.04 21.62 -16.73
CA LEU A 405 -2.16 20.46 -16.60
C LEU A 405 -1.05 20.56 -17.64
N LEU A 406 0.13 20.10 -17.24
CA LEU A 406 1.24 19.93 -18.16
C LEU A 406 1.08 18.60 -18.89
N ALA A 407 1.02 18.64 -20.20
CA ALA A 407 1.05 17.45 -21.04
C ALA A 407 2.38 17.41 -21.82
N ARG A 408 2.99 16.24 -21.85
CA ARG A 408 4.26 16.00 -22.55
C ARG A 408 4.04 15.10 -23.74
N ASN A 409 4.58 15.48 -24.90
CA ASN A 409 4.72 14.61 -26.04
C ASN A 409 6.19 14.21 -26.24
N ALA A 410 6.55 13.05 -25.73
CA ALA A 410 7.90 12.50 -25.86
C ALA A 410 8.09 11.66 -27.13
N ASN A 411 7.02 11.32 -27.85
CA ASN A 411 7.06 10.40 -28.98
C ASN A 411 8.09 10.75 -30.06
N PRO A 412 8.27 12.02 -30.44
CA PRO A 412 9.27 12.39 -31.45
C PRO A 412 10.72 12.07 -31.06
N TYR A 413 10.99 11.94 -29.76
CA TYR A 413 12.33 11.79 -29.20
C TYR A 413 12.61 10.38 -28.66
N LEU A 414 11.64 9.46 -28.67
CA LEU A 414 11.79 8.15 -28.03
C LEU A 414 12.85 7.27 -28.69
N ILE A 415 13.08 7.38 -30.02
CA ILE A 415 14.13 6.66 -30.73
C ILE A 415 15.50 7.22 -30.33
N GLU A 416 15.66 8.55 -30.34
CA GLU A 416 16.89 9.24 -29.94
C GLU A 416 17.28 8.93 -28.49
N ALA A 417 16.29 8.91 -27.59
CA ALA A 417 16.45 8.60 -26.17
C ALA A 417 16.94 7.17 -25.86
N GLN A 418 16.97 6.28 -26.84
CA GLN A 418 17.58 4.94 -26.67
C GLN A 418 19.11 5.01 -26.62
N TRP A 419 19.73 6.02 -27.23
CA TRP A 419 21.15 6.16 -27.40
C TRP A 419 21.74 7.35 -26.62
N GLU A 420 20.95 8.39 -26.42
CA GLU A 420 21.33 9.59 -25.71
C GLU A 420 20.52 9.74 -24.39
N ALA A 421 21.12 10.33 -23.38
CA ALA A 421 20.35 10.67 -22.18
C ALA A 421 19.20 11.59 -22.56
N PRO A 422 17.96 11.39 -22.05
CA PRO A 422 16.79 12.17 -22.43
C PRO A 422 16.94 13.61 -21.93
N SER A 423 17.53 14.47 -22.75
CA SER A 423 17.71 15.91 -22.50
C SER A 423 16.61 16.74 -23.13
N LYS A 424 15.77 16.13 -23.96
CA LYS A 424 14.70 16.80 -24.72
C LYS A 424 13.36 16.12 -24.46
N ALA A 425 12.40 16.86 -23.98
CA ALA A 425 11.00 16.43 -23.84
C ALA A 425 10.07 17.60 -24.10
#